data_f1b941add7eae034f01b6f987e7a8e92
#
_entry.id   f1b941add7eae034f01b6f987e7a8e92
#
_cell.length_a   1.000
_cell.length_b   1.000
_cell.length_c   1.000
_cell.angle_alpha   90.00
_cell.angle_beta   90.00
_cell.angle_gamma   90.00
#
_symmetry.space_group_name_H-M   'P 1'
#
loop_
_entity.id
_entity.type
_entity.pdbx_description
1 polymer ?
#
loop_
_entity_poly.entity_id
_entity_poly.type
_entity_poly.pdbx_seq_one_letter_code
_entity_poly.pdbx_strand_id
1 'polypeptide(L)'
;MASKKSSPKKSSAKIKPWTMSMPDDQFERMRQILAAPSPIGLEAAMSTGVIEPMMREYMPDGWAIHRFKGHAGLVLDTHPGDTSRPSIMLIGHADKIRMQVRSISEDGKIYINTDSFLPNVIVGHEVLLFSEEPEKPGNWRRIEGGTIEAIGAIHFSEPSQRSGDKGLSPDSIYLELQMHGEKAKKRLEKLGVKAGDPIILNRPIKRGFSPDTYYGAYLDNGLGCFMVTELGRLLAESPLKNLRVLLSIATHEEIGRFGAAALAGDFKPDVLIGTDVGHDYLAAPNLGAKRMNPEAMGKGFALTVGSIVTPYLNQLIMEACQKAEIPVQTSVVGRDTGTDAMGAALAGFDCVATSIGFPIRNMHTISETGHTADILGALHGMFTSLHFMDAMNKGKGITREDFKKNHPRLDLTKRLESGW
;
A
#
# COMPACT_ATOMS: atom_id res chain seq x y z
N MET A 1 48.39 45.20 8.54
CA MET A 1 47.01 44.96 8.99
C MET A 1 46.18 44.43 7.82
N ALA A 2 45.99 43.11 7.79
CA ALA A 2 45.24 42.42 6.72
C ALA A 2 43.80 42.14 7.19
N SER A 3 42.86 42.78 6.53
CA SER A 3 41.43 42.66 6.80
C SER A 3 40.94 41.26 6.36
N LYS A 4 40.50 40.43 7.31
CA LYS A 4 39.78 39.18 7.06
C LYS A 4 38.38 39.53 6.53
N LYS A 5 38.11 39.30 5.24
CA LYS A 5 36.78 39.26 4.69
C LYS A 5 36.05 38.01 5.18
N SER A 6 35.03 38.19 5.99
CA SER A 6 34.10 37.12 6.37
C SER A 6 33.22 36.78 5.16
N SER A 7 33.34 35.55 4.68
CA SER A 7 32.39 34.99 3.70
C SER A 7 30.99 34.88 4.30
N PRO A 8 29.93 35.21 3.57
CA PRO A 8 28.55 35.09 4.05
C PRO A 8 28.20 33.59 4.20
N LYS A 9 27.80 33.18 5.40
CA LYS A 9 27.16 31.87 5.62
C LYS A 9 25.92 31.80 4.76
N LYS A 10 25.94 30.99 3.70
CA LYS A 10 24.73 30.59 2.99
C LYS A 10 23.81 29.89 3.98
N SER A 11 22.73 30.52 4.40
CA SER A 11 21.62 29.84 5.07
C SER A 11 21.05 28.88 4.05
N SER A 12 21.26 27.59 4.20
CA SER A 12 20.54 26.60 3.44
C SER A 12 19.09 26.66 3.89
N ALA A 13 18.25 27.35 3.12
CA ALA A 13 16.79 27.24 3.29
C ALA A 13 16.46 25.73 3.21
N LYS A 14 15.95 25.16 4.29
CA LYS A 14 15.51 23.77 4.30
C LYS A 14 14.39 23.64 3.28
N ILE A 15 14.65 22.93 2.18
CA ILE A 15 13.63 22.64 1.17
C ILE A 15 12.60 21.73 1.83
N LYS A 16 11.31 22.08 1.71
CA LYS A 16 10.21 21.28 2.28
C LYS A 16 10.05 20.00 1.46
N PRO A 17 10.02 18.82 2.07
CA PRO A 17 10.00 17.54 1.35
C PRO A 17 8.88 17.42 0.31
N TRP A 18 7.67 17.90 0.65
CA TRP A 18 6.48 17.81 -0.21
C TRP A 18 6.43 18.82 -1.36
N THR A 19 7.39 19.75 -1.45
CA THR A 19 7.55 20.68 -2.59
C THR A 19 8.63 20.21 -3.56
N MET A 20 9.27 19.08 -3.27
CA MET A 20 10.32 18.52 -4.11
C MET A 20 9.76 17.44 -5.01
N SER A 21 10.23 17.38 -6.23
CA SER A 21 10.12 16.20 -7.06
C SER A 21 10.90 15.07 -6.39
N MET A 22 10.35 13.85 -6.44
CA MET A 22 11.04 12.67 -5.91
C MET A 22 12.35 12.46 -6.68
N PRO A 23 13.52 12.32 -6.00
CA PRO A 23 14.79 12.01 -6.64
C PRO A 23 14.72 10.75 -7.49
N ASP A 24 15.53 10.66 -8.54
CA ASP A 24 15.46 9.55 -9.49
C ASP A 24 15.83 8.21 -8.86
N ASP A 25 16.79 8.17 -7.95
CA ASP A 25 17.16 6.97 -7.21
C ASP A 25 16.04 6.49 -6.27
N GLN A 26 15.34 7.42 -5.63
CA GLN A 26 14.18 7.10 -4.79
C GLN A 26 12.98 6.64 -5.64
N PHE A 27 12.76 7.28 -6.80
CA PHE A 27 11.73 6.83 -7.74
C PHE A 27 12.05 5.44 -8.29
N GLU A 28 13.32 5.14 -8.55
CA GLU A 28 13.74 3.82 -9.02
C GLU A 28 13.49 2.73 -7.96
N ARG A 29 13.76 2.99 -6.69
CA ARG A 29 13.41 2.06 -5.60
C ARG A 29 11.90 1.83 -5.51
N MET A 30 11.10 2.90 -5.63
CA MET A 30 9.63 2.78 -5.71
C MET A 30 9.22 1.92 -6.90
N ARG A 31 9.81 2.16 -8.07
CA ARG A 31 9.53 1.40 -9.30
C ARG A 31 9.87 -0.09 -9.14
N GLN A 32 10.97 -0.43 -8.50
CA GLN A 32 11.39 -1.82 -8.26
C GLN A 32 10.39 -2.54 -7.33
N ILE A 33 9.94 -1.90 -6.26
CA ILE A 33 8.94 -2.46 -5.36
C ILE A 33 7.62 -2.70 -6.11
N LEU A 34 7.11 -1.68 -6.81
CA LEU A 34 5.85 -1.80 -7.53
C LEU A 34 5.91 -2.75 -8.73
N ALA A 35 7.09 -2.94 -9.31
CA ALA A 35 7.28 -3.89 -10.43
C ALA A 35 7.34 -5.35 -9.97
N ALA A 36 7.56 -5.62 -8.68
CA ALA A 36 7.61 -6.99 -8.17
C ALA A 36 6.29 -7.72 -8.45
N PRO A 37 6.34 -8.93 -9.03
CA PRO A 37 5.14 -9.68 -9.37
C PRO A 37 4.59 -10.41 -8.13
N SER A 38 3.69 -9.76 -7.42
CA SER A 38 3.15 -10.23 -6.14
C SER A 38 1.62 -10.38 -6.14
N PRO A 39 1.03 -11.18 -7.06
CA PRO A 39 -0.40 -11.47 -6.94
C PRO A 39 -0.70 -12.14 -5.60
N ILE A 40 -1.92 -11.96 -5.08
CA ILE A 40 -2.40 -12.67 -3.89
C ILE A 40 -1.96 -14.14 -3.95
N GLY A 41 -1.23 -14.59 -2.92
CA GLY A 41 -0.66 -15.93 -2.81
C GLY A 41 0.80 -16.06 -3.27
N LEU A 42 1.40 -15.04 -3.90
CA LEU A 42 2.81 -15.00 -4.33
C LEU A 42 3.55 -13.74 -3.81
N GLU A 43 3.12 -13.17 -2.70
CA GLU A 43 3.61 -11.90 -2.14
C GLU A 43 5.09 -11.93 -1.76
N ALA A 44 5.65 -13.13 -1.57
CA ALA A 44 7.08 -13.31 -1.33
C ALA A 44 7.96 -12.71 -2.45
N ALA A 45 7.43 -12.60 -3.67
CA ALA A 45 8.13 -11.96 -4.78
C ALA A 45 8.43 -10.48 -4.50
N MET A 46 7.55 -9.76 -3.79
CA MET A 46 7.79 -8.39 -3.36
C MET A 46 8.47 -8.34 -1.99
N SER A 47 7.89 -8.98 -0.97
CA SER A 47 8.33 -8.84 0.42
C SER A 47 9.75 -9.37 0.64
N THR A 48 10.03 -10.63 0.31
CA THR A 48 11.36 -11.24 0.51
C THR A 48 12.26 -11.12 -0.72
N GLY A 49 11.69 -11.00 -1.91
CA GLY A 49 12.45 -10.90 -3.16
C GLY A 49 13.00 -9.50 -3.46
N VAL A 50 12.31 -8.46 -3.05
CA VAL A 50 12.69 -7.07 -3.36
C VAL A 50 12.89 -6.24 -2.09
N ILE A 51 11.89 -6.20 -1.20
CA ILE A 51 11.91 -5.28 -0.04
C ILE A 51 12.94 -5.71 1.00
N GLU A 52 13.00 -6.98 1.34
CA GLU A 52 13.99 -7.44 2.34
C GLU A 52 15.44 -7.16 1.93
N PRO A 53 15.90 -7.43 0.69
CA PRO A 53 17.23 -6.99 0.25
C PRO A 53 17.45 -5.49 0.45
N MET A 54 16.48 -4.64 0.08
CA MET A 54 16.58 -3.20 0.29
C MET A 54 16.67 -2.81 1.77
N MET A 55 15.91 -3.47 2.64
CA MET A 55 15.99 -3.25 4.10
C MET A 55 17.35 -3.63 4.65
N ARG A 56 17.94 -4.73 4.18
CA ARG A 56 19.27 -5.21 4.61
C ARG A 56 20.41 -4.27 4.22
N GLU A 57 20.24 -3.48 3.15
CA GLU A 57 21.24 -2.49 2.74
C GLU A 57 21.44 -1.36 3.75
N TYR A 58 20.39 -0.99 4.48
CA TYR A 58 20.44 0.15 5.39
C TYR A 58 20.25 -0.18 6.87
N MET A 59 19.75 -1.38 7.21
CA MET A 59 19.44 -1.71 8.59
C MET A 59 20.71 -1.71 9.46
N PRO A 60 20.73 -1.02 10.61
CA PRO A 60 21.84 -1.05 11.53
C PRO A 60 21.95 -2.40 12.26
N ASP A 61 23.12 -2.67 12.82
CA ASP A 61 23.30 -3.75 13.78
C ASP A 61 22.31 -3.62 14.95
N GLY A 62 21.76 -4.74 15.37
CA GLY A 62 20.77 -4.78 16.46
C GLY A 62 19.30 -4.71 16.00
N TRP A 63 19.01 -4.34 14.76
CA TRP A 63 17.68 -4.53 14.18
C TRP A 63 17.52 -5.97 13.70
N ALA A 64 16.26 -6.42 13.56
CA ALA A 64 15.99 -7.77 13.08
C ALA A 64 14.90 -7.79 12.02
N ILE A 65 15.02 -8.70 11.06
CA ILE A 65 13.97 -9.00 10.09
C ILE A 65 13.31 -10.31 10.48
N HIS A 66 11.99 -10.27 10.70
CA HIS A 66 11.16 -11.43 10.97
C HIS A 66 10.43 -11.84 9.69
N ARG A 67 10.59 -13.10 9.28
CA ARG A 67 9.89 -13.71 8.15
C ARG A 67 8.84 -14.67 8.65
N PHE A 68 7.67 -14.59 8.09
CA PHE A 68 6.56 -15.47 8.39
C PHE A 68 6.35 -16.46 7.25
N LYS A 69 6.17 -17.74 7.59
CA LYS A 69 6.03 -18.80 6.60
C LYS A 69 4.61 -18.99 6.06
N GLY A 70 3.63 -18.43 6.75
CA GLY A 70 2.24 -18.47 6.33
C GLY A 70 1.83 -17.20 5.59
N HIS A 71 0.78 -16.55 6.07
CA HIS A 71 0.12 -15.43 5.41
C HIS A 71 0.49 -14.05 5.97
N ALA A 72 1.47 -13.97 6.89
CA ALA A 72 1.70 -12.71 7.59
C ALA A 72 2.68 -11.75 6.91
N GLY A 73 3.67 -12.27 6.17
CA GLY A 73 4.62 -11.41 5.43
C GLY A 73 5.96 -11.18 6.14
N LEU A 74 6.39 -9.92 6.25
CA LEU A 74 7.72 -9.51 6.70
C LEU A 74 7.63 -8.35 7.70
N VAL A 75 8.49 -8.34 8.74
CA VAL A 75 8.62 -7.22 9.68
C VAL A 75 10.09 -6.88 9.92
N LEU A 76 10.46 -5.61 9.73
CA LEU A 76 11.72 -5.05 10.21
C LEU A 76 11.46 -4.42 11.59
N ASP A 77 12.13 -4.94 12.61
CA ASP A 77 11.98 -4.58 14.01
C ASP A 77 13.22 -3.79 14.48
N THR A 78 13.02 -2.58 14.92
CA THR A 78 14.11 -1.68 15.34
C THR A 78 14.69 -2.01 16.73
N HIS A 79 13.94 -2.74 17.57
CA HIS A 79 14.36 -3.11 18.93
C HIS A 79 13.84 -4.50 19.27
N PRO A 80 14.38 -5.56 18.61
CA PRO A 80 13.87 -6.91 18.77
C PRO A 80 13.96 -7.41 20.22
N GLY A 81 12.85 -7.96 20.70
CA GLY A 81 12.75 -8.48 22.06
C GLY A 81 12.56 -7.43 23.16
N ASP A 82 12.65 -6.13 22.87
CA ASP A 82 12.43 -5.09 23.87
C ASP A 82 10.93 -4.79 24.04
N THR A 83 10.34 -5.39 25.07
CA THR A 83 8.94 -5.19 25.44
C THR A 83 8.74 -4.01 26.39
N SER A 84 9.80 -3.36 26.87
CA SER A 84 9.70 -2.20 27.77
C SER A 84 9.28 -0.94 27.03
N ARG A 85 9.68 -0.80 25.78
CA ARG A 85 9.33 0.34 24.93
C ARG A 85 7.91 0.23 24.37
N PRO A 86 7.18 1.35 24.27
CA PRO A 86 5.97 1.38 23.46
C PRO A 86 6.30 1.00 22.02
N SER A 87 5.47 0.16 21.43
CA SER A 87 5.68 -0.35 20.07
C SER A 87 4.67 0.24 19.09
N ILE A 88 5.18 0.72 17.96
CA ILE A 88 4.38 1.29 16.87
C ILE A 88 4.61 0.45 15.62
N MET A 89 3.55 -0.19 15.12
CA MET A 89 3.57 -0.92 13.86
C MET A 89 3.04 -0.03 12.74
N LEU A 90 3.84 0.15 11.70
CA LEU A 90 3.40 0.71 10.43
C LEU A 90 3.33 -0.43 9.43
N ILE A 91 2.24 -0.50 8.68
CA ILE A 91 1.94 -1.66 7.86
C ILE A 91 1.38 -1.25 6.50
N GLY A 92 1.97 -1.80 5.44
CA GLY A 92 1.45 -1.77 4.08
C GLY A 92 1.39 -3.18 3.52
N HIS A 93 0.53 -3.43 2.52
CA HIS A 93 0.37 -4.77 1.97
C HIS A 93 1.07 -4.97 0.62
N ALA A 94 1.63 -6.16 0.44
CA ALA A 94 2.36 -6.55 -0.75
C ALA A 94 1.51 -7.26 -1.80
N ASP A 95 0.35 -7.74 -1.42
CA ASP A 95 -0.54 -8.44 -2.34
C ASP A 95 -1.16 -7.46 -3.34
N LYS A 96 -1.27 -7.94 -4.56
CA LYS A 96 -1.90 -7.27 -5.68
C LYS A 96 -3.17 -8.00 -6.06
N ILE A 97 -4.27 -7.28 -6.27
CA ILE A 97 -5.48 -7.87 -6.85
C ILE A 97 -5.10 -8.62 -8.13
N ARG A 98 -5.73 -9.75 -8.35
CA ARG A 98 -5.38 -10.64 -9.47
C ARG A 98 -6.62 -11.12 -10.20
N MET A 99 -6.40 -11.54 -11.42
CA MET A 99 -7.26 -12.49 -12.10
C MET A 99 -6.70 -13.89 -11.88
N GLN A 100 -7.46 -14.92 -12.21
CA GLN A 100 -6.97 -16.30 -12.18
C GLN A 100 -7.56 -17.15 -13.28
N VAL A 101 -6.78 -18.12 -13.75
CA VAL A 101 -7.22 -19.12 -14.69
C VAL A 101 -8.39 -19.90 -14.12
N ARG A 102 -9.51 -19.96 -14.85
CA ARG A 102 -10.69 -20.74 -14.49
C ARG A 102 -10.72 -22.06 -15.26
N SER A 103 -10.54 -22.00 -16.57
CA SER A 103 -10.52 -23.20 -17.43
C SER A 103 -9.82 -22.87 -18.77
N ILE A 104 -9.49 -23.92 -19.53
CA ILE A 104 -8.86 -23.80 -20.84
C ILE A 104 -9.74 -24.56 -21.84
N SER A 105 -10.15 -23.88 -22.91
CA SER A 105 -10.90 -24.49 -24.02
C SER A 105 -9.98 -25.28 -24.95
N GLU A 106 -10.54 -26.20 -25.74
CA GLU A 106 -9.78 -27.04 -26.67
C GLU A 106 -9.01 -26.20 -27.72
N ASP A 107 -9.57 -25.05 -28.11
CA ASP A 107 -8.95 -24.11 -29.06
C ASP A 107 -7.94 -23.13 -28.44
N GLY A 108 -7.69 -23.25 -27.11
CA GLY A 108 -6.62 -22.52 -26.43
C GLY A 108 -7.03 -21.22 -25.74
N LYS A 109 -8.30 -20.85 -25.73
CA LYS A 109 -8.77 -19.72 -24.93
C LYS A 109 -8.70 -20.06 -23.45
N ILE A 110 -8.18 -19.15 -22.63
CA ILE A 110 -8.10 -19.31 -21.18
C ILE A 110 -9.17 -18.46 -20.54
N TYR A 111 -10.24 -19.09 -20.06
CA TYR A 111 -11.28 -18.40 -19.31
C TYR A 111 -10.79 -18.05 -17.92
N ILE A 112 -11.15 -16.85 -17.44
CA ILE A 112 -10.62 -16.27 -16.21
C ILE A 112 -11.72 -15.88 -15.23
N ASN A 113 -11.41 -15.91 -13.95
CA ASN A 113 -12.10 -15.14 -12.93
C ASN A 113 -11.39 -13.78 -12.81
N THR A 114 -12.16 -12.72 -12.73
CA THR A 114 -11.62 -11.35 -12.69
C THR A 114 -11.43 -10.83 -11.29
N ASP A 115 -11.91 -11.59 -10.28
CA ASP A 115 -11.90 -11.23 -8.86
C ASP A 115 -12.32 -9.76 -8.64
N SER A 116 -11.41 -8.88 -8.25
CA SER A 116 -11.70 -7.46 -7.98
C SER A 116 -11.73 -6.57 -9.23
N PHE A 117 -11.32 -7.07 -10.40
CA PHE A 117 -11.34 -6.27 -11.63
C PHE A 117 -12.70 -6.28 -12.35
N LEU A 118 -13.13 -5.11 -12.77
CA LEU A 118 -14.26 -5.02 -13.70
C LEU A 118 -13.82 -5.42 -15.11
N PRO A 119 -14.51 -6.33 -15.82
CA PRO A 119 -14.10 -6.77 -17.15
C PRO A 119 -13.85 -5.63 -18.14
N ASN A 120 -14.64 -4.57 -18.09
CA ASN A 120 -14.52 -3.42 -18.98
C ASN A 120 -13.19 -2.64 -18.84
N VAL A 121 -12.53 -2.71 -17.68
CA VAL A 121 -11.27 -1.98 -17.44
C VAL A 121 -10.02 -2.79 -17.75
N ILE A 122 -10.17 -4.08 -18.09
CA ILE A 122 -9.04 -4.97 -18.36
C ILE A 122 -8.95 -5.47 -19.81
N VAL A 123 -10.04 -5.39 -20.57
CA VAL A 123 -10.05 -5.81 -21.99
C VAL A 123 -9.09 -4.97 -22.82
N GLY A 124 -8.31 -5.64 -23.69
CA GLY A 124 -7.29 -5.04 -24.56
C GLY A 124 -5.97 -4.80 -23.85
N HIS A 125 -5.80 -5.24 -22.60
CA HIS A 125 -4.58 -4.99 -21.84
C HIS A 125 -3.69 -6.22 -21.75
N GLU A 126 -2.39 -5.96 -21.81
CA GLU A 126 -1.36 -6.97 -21.62
C GLU A 126 -1.28 -7.39 -20.16
N VAL A 127 -1.09 -8.69 -19.96
CA VAL A 127 -1.02 -9.32 -18.64
C VAL A 127 0.18 -10.25 -18.51
N LEU A 128 0.49 -10.59 -17.26
CA LEU A 128 1.47 -11.61 -16.89
C LEU A 128 0.73 -12.77 -16.26
N LEU A 129 0.92 -13.97 -16.81
CA LEU A 129 0.43 -15.22 -16.21
C LEU A 129 1.58 -15.89 -15.46
N PHE A 130 1.33 -16.37 -14.26
CA PHE A 130 2.29 -17.16 -13.49
C PHE A 130 1.80 -18.58 -13.38
N SER A 131 2.66 -19.52 -13.76
CA SER A 131 2.35 -20.94 -13.74
C SER A 131 3.48 -21.71 -13.07
N GLU A 132 3.14 -22.57 -12.13
CA GLU A 132 4.11 -23.41 -11.44
C GLU A 132 4.66 -24.49 -12.39
N GLU A 133 5.96 -24.70 -12.35
CA GLU A 133 6.57 -25.76 -13.15
C GLU A 133 6.12 -27.14 -12.67
N PRO A 134 5.56 -28.02 -13.54
CA PRO A 134 5.00 -29.29 -13.13
C PRO A 134 5.96 -30.22 -12.36
N GLU A 135 7.25 -30.15 -12.71
CA GLU A 135 8.29 -31.00 -12.13
C GLU A 135 9.06 -30.36 -10.98
N LYS A 136 8.77 -29.08 -10.68
CA LYS A 136 9.47 -28.30 -9.65
C LYS A 136 8.49 -27.46 -8.83
N PRO A 137 7.75 -28.07 -7.91
CA PRO A 137 6.83 -27.35 -7.04
C PRO A 137 7.52 -26.17 -6.32
N GLY A 138 6.85 -25.03 -6.27
CA GLY A 138 7.38 -23.77 -5.73
C GLY A 138 8.20 -22.95 -6.73
N ASN A 139 8.50 -23.47 -7.93
CA ASN A 139 9.17 -22.73 -8.98
C ASN A 139 8.14 -22.17 -9.98
N TRP A 140 7.93 -20.86 -9.93
CA TRP A 140 6.93 -20.16 -10.74
C TRP A 140 7.54 -19.59 -12.00
N ARG A 141 6.96 -19.95 -13.13
CA ARG A 141 7.31 -19.41 -14.45
C ARG A 141 6.43 -18.21 -14.75
N ARG A 142 7.06 -17.11 -15.16
CA ARG A 142 6.38 -15.93 -15.69
C ARG A 142 6.17 -16.10 -17.19
N ILE A 143 4.93 -16.01 -17.65
CA ILE A 143 4.53 -16.08 -19.06
C ILE A 143 4.06 -14.70 -19.48
N GLU A 144 4.70 -14.14 -20.48
CA GLU A 144 4.45 -12.79 -21.03
C GLU A 144 3.71 -12.86 -22.37
N GLY A 145 3.22 -11.71 -22.85
CA GLY A 145 2.58 -11.55 -24.16
C GLY A 145 1.10 -11.96 -24.18
N GLY A 146 0.51 -12.25 -23.02
CA GLY A 146 -0.93 -12.50 -22.94
C GLY A 146 -1.73 -11.20 -22.93
N THR A 147 -2.90 -11.20 -23.58
CA THR A 147 -3.85 -10.08 -23.58
C THR A 147 -5.24 -10.54 -23.16
N ILE A 148 -6.00 -9.68 -22.50
CA ILE A 148 -7.40 -9.97 -22.18
C ILE A 148 -8.26 -9.55 -23.35
N GLU A 149 -9.02 -10.49 -23.90
CA GLU A 149 -9.83 -10.28 -25.09
C GLU A 149 -11.30 -10.55 -24.84
N ALA A 150 -12.17 -9.87 -25.58
CA ALA A 150 -13.60 -10.16 -25.60
C ALA A 150 -13.90 -11.33 -26.55
N ILE A 151 -14.78 -12.23 -26.12
CA ILE A 151 -15.21 -13.35 -26.97
C ILE A 151 -15.97 -12.81 -28.19
N GLY A 152 -15.59 -13.25 -29.36
CA GLY A 152 -16.28 -12.98 -30.62
C GLY A 152 -16.07 -11.59 -31.20
N ALA A 153 -15.05 -10.86 -30.77
CA ALA A 153 -14.77 -9.47 -31.09
C ALA A 153 -15.90 -8.49 -30.69
N ILE A 154 -15.50 -7.42 -30.00
CA ILE A 154 -16.45 -6.46 -29.36
C ILE A 154 -17.49 -5.85 -30.31
N HIS A 155 -17.12 -5.66 -31.60
CA HIS A 155 -18.00 -5.09 -32.59
C HIS A 155 -19.19 -5.99 -33.02
N PHE A 156 -19.12 -7.31 -32.70
CA PHE A 156 -20.20 -8.27 -32.94
C PHE A 156 -20.96 -8.63 -31.67
N SER A 157 -20.59 -8.01 -30.53
CA SER A 157 -21.33 -8.12 -29.29
C SER A 157 -22.74 -7.53 -29.40
N GLU A 158 -23.62 -7.85 -28.46
CA GLU A 158 -24.95 -7.28 -28.40
C GLU A 158 -24.90 -5.74 -28.37
N PRO A 159 -25.89 -5.06 -28.99
CA PRO A 159 -25.94 -3.59 -29.05
C PRO A 159 -25.75 -2.91 -27.69
N SER A 160 -26.37 -3.44 -26.63
CA SER A 160 -26.25 -2.91 -25.27
C SER A 160 -24.84 -2.98 -24.69
N GLN A 161 -24.05 -3.98 -25.06
CA GLN A 161 -22.63 -4.08 -24.69
C GLN A 161 -21.78 -3.10 -25.49
N ARG A 162 -22.06 -2.92 -26.77
CA ARG A 162 -21.35 -1.97 -27.65
C ARG A 162 -21.63 -0.51 -27.28
N SER A 163 -22.87 -0.20 -26.87
CA SER A 163 -23.26 1.15 -26.43
C SER A 163 -22.78 1.48 -25.02
N GLY A 164 -22.33 0.48 -24.26
CA GLY A 164 -21.94 0.65 -22.86
C GLY A 164 -23.10 0.61 -21.85
N ASP A 165 -24.33 0.39 -22.31
CA ASP A 165 -25.53 0.29 -21.43
C ASP A 165 -25.46 -0.96 -20.55
N LYS A 166 -24.80 -2.02 -21.06
CA LYS A 166 -24.54 -3.26 -20.33
C LYS A 166 -23.07 -3.60 -20.42
N GLY A 167 -22.38 -3.63 -19.29
CA GLY A 167 -20.97 -3.98 -19.22
C GLY A 167 -20.66 -5.40 -19.69
N LEU A 168 -19.39 -5.68 -19.94
CA LEU A 168 -18.89 -7.03 -20.17
C LEU A 168 -19.00 -7.86 -18.90
N SER A 169 -19.36 -9.14 -19.02
CA SER A 169 -19.32 -10.11 -17.94
C SER A 169 -17.98 -10.86 -17.93
N PRO A 170 -17.56 -11.46 -16.80
CA PRO A 170 -16.40 -12.34 -16.77
C PRO A 170 -16.49 -13.51 -17.76
N ASP A 171 -17.70 -13.96 -18.10
CA ASP A 171 -17.91 -15.05 -19.05
C ASP A 171 -17.77 -14.60 -20.53
N SER A 172 -17.71 -13.31 -20.78
CA SER A 172 -17.56 -12.75 -22.13
C SER A 172 -16.11 -12.33 -22.46
N ILE A 173 -15.16 -12.63 -21.59
CA ILE A 173 -13.74 -12.34 -21.79
C ILE A 173 -12.86 -13.57 -21.53
N TYR A 174 -11.66 -13.55 -22.07
CA TYR A 174 -10.65 -14.61 -21.88
C TYR A 174 -9.24 -14.05 -21.99
N LEU A 175 -8.26 -14.79 -21.47
CA LEU A 175 -6.85 -14.53 -21.71
C LEU A 175 -6.43 -15.22 -23.02
N GLU A 176 -5.88 -14.44 -23.92
CA GLU A 176 -5.32 -14.87 -25.19
C GLU A 176 -3.78 -14.93 -25.09
N LEU A 177 -3.20 -16.12 -25.32
CA LEU A 177 -1.74 -16.33 -25.39
C LEU A 177 -1.27 -16.63 -26.81
N GLN A 178 -2.06 -16.36 -27.81
CA GLN A 178 -1.82 -16.61 -29.24
C GLN A 178 -1.47 -18.07 -29.53
N MET A 179 -1.95 -19.00 -28.74
CA MET A 179 -1.73 -20.45 -28.92
C MET A 179 -2.95 -21.09 -29.54
N HIS A 180 -2.89 -21.28 -30.87
CA HIS A 180 -4.01 -21.75 -31.67
C HIS A 180 -3.77 -23.16 -32.28
N GLY A 181 -4.83 -23.70 -32.88
CA GLY A 181 -4.81 -24.93 -33.65
C GLY A 181 -4.95 -26.20 -32.80
N GLU A 182 -4.77 -27.34 -33.48
CA GLU A 182 -4.91 -28.64 -32.84
C GLU A 182 -4.02 -28.77 -31.59
N LYS A 183 -4.60 -29.30 -30.50
CA LYS A 183 -3.91 -29.54 -29.24
C LYS A 183 -3.46 -28.27 -28.51
N ALA A 184 -4.01 -27.08 -28.81
CA ALA A 184 -3.67 -25.85 -28.13
C ALA A 184 -3.79 -25.99 -26.59
N LYS A 185 -4.88 -26.53 -26.11
CA LYS A 185 -5.06 -26.87 -24.68
C LYS A 185 -3.96 -27.73 -24.10
N LYS A 186 -3.63 -28.86 -24.77
CA LYS A 186 -2.57 -29.77 -24.30
C LYS A 186 -1.19 -29.10 -24.27
N ARG A 187 -0.94 -28.14 -25.16
CA ARG A 187 0.31 -27.39 -25.18
C ARG A 187 0.38 -26.41 -23.99
N LEU A 188 -0.74 -25.75 -23.67
CA LEU A 188 -0.84 -24.89 -22.48
C LEU A 188 -0.67 -25.69 -21.17
N GLU A 189 -1.35 -26.84 -21.08
CA GLU A 189 -1.21 -27.75 -19.94
C GLU A 189 0.22 -28.28 -19.78
N LYS A 190 0.91 -28.57 -20.90
CA LYS A 190 2.32 -28.96 -20.88
C LYS A 190 3.27 -27.83 -20.42
N LEU A 191 2.89 -26.57 -20.64
CA LEU A 191 3.59 -25.42 -20.05
C LEU A 191 3.32 -25.25 -18.54
N GLY A 192 2.42 -26.04 -17.98
CA GLY A 192 2.03 -25.99 -16.57
C GLY A 192 0.78 -25.17 -16.30
N VAL A 193 0.18 -24.50 -17.32
CA VAL A 193 -1.00 -23.66 -17.14
C VAL A 193 -2.17 -24.49 -16.63
N LYS A 194 -2.72 -24.10 -15.51
CA LYS A 194 -3.80 -24.81 -14.81
C LYS A 194 -4.78 -23.86 -14.13
N ALA A 195 -5.93 -24.37 -13.75
CA ALA A 195 -6.91 -23.61 -12.97
C ALA A 195 -6.30 -23.10 -11.64
N GLY A 196 -6.58 -21.84 -11.31
CA GLY A 196 -6.04 -21.16 -10.14
C GLY A 196 -4.74 -20.38 -10.39
N ASP A 197 -4.09 -20.57 -11.52
CA ASP A 197 -2.87 -19.81 -11.86
C ASP A 197 -3.15 -18.31 -11.87
N PRO A 198 -2.36 -17.48 -11.15
CA PRO A 198 -2.62 -16.06 -11.04
C PRO A 198 -2.19 -15.27 -12.27
N ILE A 199 -2.97 -14.24 -12.56
CA ILE A 199 -2.75 -13.31 -13.68
C ILE A 199 -2.78 -11.90 -13.14
N ILE A 200 -1.80 -11.07 -13.49
CA ILE A 200 -1.74 -9.64 -13.13
C ILE A 200 -1.57 -8.76 -14.37
N LEU A 201 -1.91 -7.50 -14.25
CA LEU A 201 -1.70 -6.50 -15.29
C LEU A 201 -0.20 -6.24 -15.51
N ASN A 202 0.22 -6.13 -16.76
CA ASN A 202 1.59 -5.80 -17.13
C ASN A 202 1.72 -4.29 -17.41
N ARG A 203 1.73 -3.49 -16.36
CA ARG A 203 1.83 -2.03 -16.44
C ARG A 203 2.74 -1.45 -15.38
N PRO A 204 4.08 -1.55 -15.54
CA PRO A 204 5.02 -0.91 -14.62
C PRO A 204 4.81 0.58 -14.52
N ILE A 205 5.06 1.16 -13.34
CA ILE A 205 4.93 2.60 -13.13
C ILE A 205 5.95 3.40 -13.94
N LYS A 206 5.53 4.59 -14.34
CA LYS A 206 6.33 5.58 -15.07
C LYS A 206 6.08 6.97 -14.50
N ARG A 207 7.07 7.87 -14.65
CA ARG A 207 6.82 9.29 -14.41
C ARG A 207 5.76 9.81 -15.38
N GLY A 208 4.90 10.68 -14.90
CA GLY A 208 3.88 11.33 -15.70
C GLY A 208 4.44 12.46 -16.55
N PHE A 209 3.55 13.20 -17.23
CA PHE A 209 3.91 14.38 -17.97
C PHE A 209 4.45 15.48 -17.03
N SER A 210 3.82 15.67 -15.86
CA SER A 210 4.42 16.44 -14.78
C SER A 210 5.44 15.59 -14.03
N PRO A 211 6.64 16.09 -13.72
CA PRO A 211 7.68 15.35 -13.01
C PRO A 211 7.27 14.90 -11.61
N ASP A 212 6.24 15.55 -11.03
CA ASP A 212 5.70 15.24 -9.71
C ASP A 212 4.58 14.20 -9.75
N THR A 213 4.21 13.72 -10.94
CA THR A 213 3.20 12.68 -11.10
C THR A 213 3.82 11.38 -11.58
N TYR A 214 3.16 10.28 -11.26
CA TYR A 214 3.50 8.94 -11.76
C TYR A 214 2.22 8.15 -12.01
N TYR A 215 2.30 7.17 -12.88
CA TYR A 215 1.15 6.33 -13.23
C TYR A 215 1.58 4.91 -13.59
N GLY A 216 0.69 3.97 -13.42
CA GLY A 216 0.86 2.55 -13.71
C GLY A 216 -0.19 1.73 -12.98
N ALA A 217 -0.06 0.42 -12.98
CA ALA A 217 -0.91 -0.45 -12.19
C ALA A 217 -0.28 -0.71 -10.81
N TYR A 218 -1.12 -1.03 -9.83
CA TYR A 218 -0.70 -1.48 -8.50
C TYR A 218 0.00 -0.42 -7.65
N LEU A 219 -0.44 0.84 -7.75
CA LEU A 219 -0.14 1.82 -6.73
C LEU A 219 -0.73 1.34 -5.39
N ASP A 220 -1.87 0.66 -5.46
CA ASP A 220 -2.48 -0.12 -4.41
C ASP A 220 -1.78 -1.50 -4.31
N ASN A 221 -1.05 -1.85 -3.22
CA ASN A 221 -0.52 -0.91 -2.24
C ASN A 221 1.02 -0.93 -2.24
N GLY A 222 1.59 -0.97 -3.44
CA GLY A 222 3.04 -0.82 -3.60
C GLY A 222 3.56 0.50 -3.01
N LEU A 223 2.71 1.56 -2.95
CA LEU A 223 3.06 2.83 -2.33
C LEU A 223 3.23 2.71 -0.82
N GLY A 224 2.33 2.02 -0.13
CA GLY A 224 2.46 1.75 1.30
C GLY A 224 3.71 0.94 1.62
N CYS A 225 3.97 -0.10 0.84
CA CYS A 225 5.20 -0.89 0.95
C CYS A 225 6.46 -0.03 0.75
N PHE A 226 6.47 0.82 -0.25
CA PHE A 226 7.57 1.76 -0.51
C PHE A 226 7.76 2.73 0.67
N MET A 227 6.68 3.35 1.15
CA MET A 227 6.73 4.29 2.27
C MET A 227 7.28 3.65 3.53
N VAL A 228 6.83 2.46 3.89
CA VAL A 228 7.33 1.70 5.05
C VAL A 228 8.81 1.37 4.89
N THR A 229 9.25 0.97 3.70
CA THR A 229 10.65 0.64 3.40
C THR A 229 11.55 1.88 3.51
N GLU A 230 11.17 3.01 2.90
CA GLU A 230 11.95 4.25 2.97
C GLU A 230 11.93 4.89 4.37
N LEU A 231 10.85 4.73 5.13
CA LEU A 231 10.81 5.16 6.53
C LEU A 231 11.88 4.43 7.35
N GLY A 232 12.08 3.14 7.10
CA GLY A 232 13.17 2.38 7.73
C GLY A 232 14.55 2.97 7.41
N ARG A 233 14.78 3.40 6.18
CA ARG A 233 16.03 4.06 5.77
C ARG A 233 16.25 5.36 6.55
N LEU A 234 15.22 6.21 6.66
CA LEU A 234 15.32 7.45 7.44
C LEU A 234 15.56 7.18 8.94
N LEU A 235 14.90 6.17 9.50
CA LEU A 235 15.10 5.79 10.90
C LEU A 235 16.47 5.16 11.15
N ALA A 236 17.08 4.50 10.17
CA ALA A 236 18.45 3.99 10.28
C ALA A 236 19.47 5.15 10.37
N GLU A 237 19.23 6.25 9.63
CA GLU A 237 20.06 7.46 9.70
C GLU A 237 19.81 8.27 10.98
N SER A 238 18.61 8.21 11.54
CA SER A 238 18.21 8.92 12.76
C SER A 238 17.39 8.02 13.69
N PRO A 239 18.04 7.11 14.44
CA PRO A 239 17.34 6.14 15.28
C PRO A 239 16.57 6.74 16.45
N LEU A 240 15.42 6.16 16.76
CA LEU A 240 14.61 6.49 17.92
C LEU A 240 15.19 5.85 19.18
N LYS A 241 15.03 6.51 20.32
CA LYS A 241 15.59 6.07 21.61
C LYS A 241 14.57 5.38 22.51
N ASN A 242 13.34 5.79 22.42
CA ASN A 242 12.31 5.42 23.39
C ASN A 242 11.17 4.58 22.80
N LEU A 243 11.13 4.45 21.46
CA LEU A 243 10.11 3.73 20.73
C LEU A 243 10.69 2.52 20.00
N ARG A 244 9.92 1.43 19.99
CA ARG A 244 10.14 0.28 19.12
C ARG A 244 9.25 0.43 17.90
N VAL A 245 9.83 0.44 16.71
CA VAL A 245 9.07 0.53 15.46
C VAL A 245 9.10 -0.80 14.73
N LEU A 246 7.95 -1.24 14.29
CA LEU A 246 7.72 -2.46 13.53
C LEU A 246 7.29 -2.05 12.11
N LEU A 247 8.22 -2.11 11.18
CA LEU A 247 8.00 -1.76 9.77
C LEU A 247 7.55 -3.02 9.03
N SER A 248 6.27 -3.10 8.74
CA SER A 248 5.60 -4.35 8.36
C SER A 248 5.10 -4.32 6.93
N ILE A 249 5.34 -5.42 6.22
CA ILE A 249 4.83 -5.69 4.88
C ILE A 249 3.89 -6.88 5.00
N ALA A 250 2.59 -6.62 4.96
CA ALA A 250 1.55 -7.63 5.11
C ALA A 250 1.23 -8.33 3.78
N THR A 251 0.41 -9.36 3.88
CA THR A 251 -0.15 -10.11 2.76
C THR A 251 -1.66 -10.26 2.93
N HIS A 252 -2.37 -10.56 1.84
CA HIS A 252 -3.81 -10.87 1.90
C HIS A 252 -4.68 -9.72 2.47
N GLU A 253 -4.29 -8.46 2.23
CA GLU A 253 -5.14 -7.31 2.57
C GLU A 253 -6.42 -7.36 1.75
N GLU A 254 -6.29 -7.48 0.45
CA GLU A 254 -7.33 -7.43 -0.58
C GLU A 254 -8.45 -8.48 -0.41
N ILE A 255 -8.20 -9.54 0.37
CA ILE A 255 -9.15 -10.61 0.62
C ILE A 255 -9.54 -10.77 2.10
N GLY A 256 -9.21 -9.78 2.94
CA GLY A 256 -9.65 -9.78 4.34
C GLY A 256 -8.61 -9.37 5.38
N ARG A 257 -7.48 -8.78 4.99
CA ARG A 257 -6.46 -8.26 5.92
C ARG A 257 -5.86 -9.33 6.82
N PHE A 258 -5.77 -10.57 6.33
CA PHE A 258 -5.34 -11.72 7.13
C PHE A 258 -3.88 -11.59 7.58
N GLY A 259 -3.01 -11.05 6.74
CA GLY A 259 -1.61 -10.81 7.08
C GLY A 259 -1.46 -9.80 8.21
N ALA A 260 -2.17 -8.69 8.14
CA ALA A 260 -2.17 -7.67 9.19
C ALA A 260 -2.69 -8.21 10.51
N ALA A 261 -3.76 -9.00 10.49
CA ALA A 261 -4.29 -9.64 11.70
C ALA A 261 -3.27 -10.60 12.31
N ALA A 262 -2.59 -11.42 11.49
CA ALA A 262 -1.56 -12.34 11.96
C ALA A 262 -0.35 -11.61 12.56
N LEU A 263 0.17 -10.56 11.89
CA LEU A 263 1.28 -9.74 12.39
C LEU A 263 0.91 -9.02 13.68
N ALA A 264 -0.27 -8.42 13.73
CA ALA A 264 -0.75 -7.74 14.92
C ALA A 264 -0.93 -8.73 16.10
N GLY A 265 -1.46 -9.93 15.85
CA GLY A 265 -1.62 -10.98 16.85
C GLY A 265 -0.30 -11.50 17.42
N ASP A 266 0.75 -11.58 16.59
CA ASP A 266 2.07 -12.08 17.00
C ASP A 266 2.85 -11.00 17.78
N PHE A 267 2.93 -9.77 17.25
CA PHE A 267 3.69 -8.68 17.87
C PHE A 267 2.95 -7.92 18.95
N LYS A 268 1.62 -7.90 18.92
CA LYS A 268 0.74 -7.16 19.86
C LYS A 268 1.21 -5.71 20.04
N PRO A 269 1.28 -4.91 18.97
CA PRO A 269 1.77 -3.54 19.07
C PRO A 269 0.86 -2.67 19.93
N ASP A 270 1.42 -1.65 20.59
CA ASP A 270 0.64 -0.65 21.33
C ASP A 270 -0.12 0.28 20.36
N VAL A 271 0.46 0.52 19.19
CA VAL A 271 -0.10 1.36 18.12
C VAL A 271 0.03 0.65 16.79
N LEU A 272 -1.04 0.67 15.98
CA LEU A 272 -1.05 0.18 14.60
C LEU A 272 -1.47 1.30 13.64
N ILE A 273 -0.63 1.56 12.63
CA ILE A 273 -0.88 2.56 11.59
C ILE A 273 -0.90 1.84 10.24
N GLY A 274 -2.08 1.74 9.64
CA GLY A 274 -2.20 1.26 8.26
C GLY A 274 -1.71 2.32 7.28
N THR A 275 -0.98 1.92 6.26
CA THR A 275 -0.55 2.79 5.17
C THR A 275 -1.16 2.26 3.88
N ASP A 276 -1.96 3.06 3.21
CA ASP A 276 -2.70 2.60 2.05
C ASP A 276 -2.97 3.72 1.04
N VAL A 277 -3.56 3.40 -0.10
CA VAL A 277 -4.03 4.40 -1.04
C VAL A 277 -5.41 4.92 -0.64
N GLY A 278 -5.78 6.08 -1.14
CA GLY A 278 -7.12 6.65 -1.02
C GLY A 278 -7.57 7.21 -2.36
N HIS A 279 -8.78 7.73 -2.44
CA HIS A 279 -9.31 8.30 -3.68
C HIS A 279 -9.03 9.80 -3.80
N ASP A 280 -8.63 10.25 -5.00
CA ASP A 280 -8.72 11.66 -5.39
C ASP A 280 -10.19 12.00 -5.70
N TYR A 281 -10.91 12.49 -4.70
CA TYR A 281 -12.32 12.83 -4.85
C TYR A 281 -12.58 14.06 -5.71
N LEU A 282 -11.58 14.89 -5.99
CA LEU A 282 -11.71 15.97 -6.97
C LEU A 282 -11.78 15.44 -8.41
N ALA A 283 -11.15 14.28 -8.66
CA ALA A 283 -11.28 13.59 -9.94
C ALA A 283 -12.63 12.85 -10.11
N ALA A 284 -13.39 12.72 -9.02
CA ALA A 284 -14.72 12.10 -9.00
C ALA A 284 -15.76 13.08 -8.44
N PRO A 285 -16.14 14.14 -9.19
CA PRO A 285 -16.91 15.27 -8.65
C PRO A 285 -18.27 14.88 -8.07
N ASN A 286 -18.94 13.87 -8.62
CA ASN A 286 -20.21 13.36 -8.07
C ASN A 286 -20.08 12.76 -6.67
N LEU A 287 -18.89 12.22 -6.32
CA LEU A 287 -18.58 11.70 -4.99
C LEU A 287 -18.00 12.80 -4.10
N GLY A 288 -17.13 13.65 -4.64
CA GLY A 288 -16.48 14.75 -3.93
C GLY A 288 -17.46 15.82 -3.45
N ALA A 289 -18.49 16.15 -4.23
CA ALA A 289 -19.51 17.14 -3.88
C ALA A 289 -20.31 16.82 -2.61
N LYS A 290 -20.33 15.55 -2.17
CA LYS A 290 -21.01 15.10 -0.96
C LYS A 290 -20.06 15.01 0.26
N ARG A 291 -18.83 15.43 0.12
CA ARG A 291 -17.81 15.39 1.17
C ARG A 291 -17.43 16.78 1.64
N MET A 292 -17.26 16.93 2.92
CA MET A 292 -16.63 18.12 3.49
C MET A 292 -15.11 17.97 3.32
N ASN A 293 -14.47 18.91 2.62
CA ASN A 293 -13.03 18.87 2.30
C ASN A 293 -12.59 17.54 1.63
N PRO A 294 -13.07 17.28 0.39
CA PRO A 294 -12.71 16.05 -0.30
C PRO A 294 -11.19 15.97 -0.53
N GLU A 295 -10.63 14.82 -0.28
CA GLU A 295 -9.20 14.57 -0.50
C GLU A 295 -8.85 14.75 -1.98
N ALA A 296 -7.66 15.28 -2.21
CA ALA A 296 -7.15 15.56 -3.56
C ALA A 296 -5.69 15.16 -3.70
N MET A 297 -5.37 14.57 -4.83
CA MET A 297 -4.00 14.28 -5.23
C MET A 297 -3.13 15.54 -5.29
N GLY A 298 -1.92 15.49 -4.78
CA GLY A 298 -0.96 16.61 -4.74
C GLY A 298 -1.19 17.60 -3.61
N LYS A 299 -2.05 17.28 -2.63
CA LYS A 299 -2.34 18.14 -1.47
C LYS A 299 -1.80 17.58 -0.14
N GLY A 300 -0.93 16.60 -0.20
CA GLY A 300 -0.42 15.88 0.95
C GLY A 300 -1.20 14.61 1.25
N PHE A 301 -0.71 13.81 2.17
CA PHE A 301 -1.35 12.56 2.54
C PHE A 301 -2.64 12.79 3.35
N ALA A 302 -3.52 11.80 3.34
CA ALA A 302 -4.76 11.82 4.10
C ALA A 302 -4.61 11.05 5.42
N LEU A 303 -5.12 11.64 6.51
CA LEU A 303 -5.23 10.98 7.81
C LEU A 303 -6.69 10.59 8.03
N THR A 304 -6.94 9.31 8.29
CA THR A 304 -8.29 8.80 8.47
C THR A 304 -8.91 9.33 9.78
N VAL A 305 -10.15 9.80 9.68
CA VAL A 305 -10.96 10.22 10.82
C VAL A 305 -12.30 9.48 10.82
N GLY A 306 -12.81 9.15 11.98
CA GLY A 306 -14.06 8.42 12.14
C GLY A 306 -14.10 7.59 13.41
N SER A 307 -15.12 6.74 13.54
CA SER A 307 -15.39 6.00 14.77
C SER A 307 -14.36 4.93 15.12
N ILE A 308 -13.64 4.44 14.11
CA ILE A 308 -12.73 3.29 14.26
C ILE A 308 -11.28 3.69 14.60
N VAL A 309 -10.92 4.95 14.41
CA VAL A 309 -9.56 5.43 14.67
C VAL A 309 -9.45 6.09 16.03
N THR A 310 -8.24 6.14 16.57
CA THR A 310 -7.97 6.74 17.87
C THR A 310 -7.67 8.24 17.71
N PRO A 311 -8.57 9.16 18.15
CA PRO A 311 -8.41 10.60 17.91
C PRO A 311 -7.12 11.18 18.51
N TYR A 312 -6.65 10.67 19.64
CA TYR A 312 -5.43 11.15 20.27
C TYR A 312 -4.18 10.87 19.41
N LEU A 313 -4.11 9.70 18.79
CA LEU A 313 -3.00 9.40 17.85
C LEU A 313 -3.02 10.38 16.67
N ASN A 314 -4.19 10.62 16.09
CA ASN A 314 -4.35 11.58 15.00
C ASN A 314 -3.92 13.00 15.41
N GLN A 315 -4.26 13.42 16.64
CA GLN A 315 -3.84 14.71 17.17
C GLN A 315 -2.31 14.82 17.24
N LEU A 316 -1.62 13.80 17.71
CA LEU A 316 -0.14 13.77 17.77
C LEU A 316 0.49 13.87 16.38
N ILE A 317 -0.04 13.11 15.40
CA ILE A 317 0.43 13.15 14.02
C ILE A 317 0.19 14.54 13.42
N MET A 318 -0.99 15.10 13.56
CA MET A 318 -1.31 16.42 13.01
C MET A 318 -0.45 17.52 13.64
N GLU A 319 -0.22 17.48 14.97
CA GLU A 319 0.64 18.45 15.66
C GLU A 319 2.09 18.37 15.16
N ALA A 320 2.64 17.16 14.99
CA ALA A 320 3.97 16.96 14.48
C ALA A 320 4.11 17.47 13.03
N CYS A 321 3.15 17.13 12.17
CA CYS A 321 3.12 17.60 10.78
C CYS A 321 2.96 19.11 10.69
N GLN A 322 2.10 19.73 11.50
CA GLN A 322 1.91 21.16 11.55
C GLN A 322 3.20 21.90 11.92
N LYS A 323 3.92 21.43 12.96
CA LYS A 323 5.22 22.00 13.35
C LYS A 323 6.29 21.88 12.27
N ALA A 324 6.22 20.86 11.45
CA ALA A 324 7.12 20.62 10.33
C ALA A 324 6.59 21.24 9.01
N GLU A 325 5.42 21.87 9.04
CA GLU A 325 4.72 22.45 7.89
C GLU A 325 4.42 21.41 6.79
N ILE A 326 4.17 20.15 7.17
CA ILE A 326 3.77 19.07 6.25
C ILE A 326 2.24 19.10 6.10
N PRO A 327 1.71 19.21 4.86
CA PRO A 327 0.28 19.25 4.64
C PRO A 327 -0.36 17.88 4.90
N VAL A 328 -1.47 17.88 5.65
CA VAL A 328 -2.26 16.70 5.96
C VAL A 328 -3.71 16.99 5.60
N GLN A 329 -4.32 16.09 4.86
CA GLN A 329 -5.75 16.06 4.57
C GLN A 329 -6.46 15.13 5.56
N THR A 330 -7.79 15.13 5.57
CA THR A 330 -8.57 14.21 6.40
C THR A 330 -9.49 13.37 5.54
N SER A 331 -9.46 12.05 5.73
CA SER A 331 -10.33 11.08 5.09
C SER A 331 -11.38 10.58 6.08
N VAL A 332 -12.66 10.78 5.77
CA VAL A 332 -13.76 10.40 6.67
C VAL A 332 -14.23 8.98 6.35
N VAL A 333 -14.18 8.10 7.34
CA VAL A 333 -14.66 6.72 7.23
C VAL A 333 -15.81 6.43 8.21
N GLY A 334 -16.77 5.61 7.77
CA GLY A 334 -18.00 5.36 8.55
C GLY A 334 -17.93 4.12 9.45
N ARG A 335 -17.43 3.00 8.92
CA ARG A 335 -17.45 1.70 9.61
C ARG A 335 -16.06 1.14 9.86
N ASP A 336 -15.23 1.21 8.88
CA ASP A 336 -13.98 0.49 8.73
C ASP A 336 -13.02 1.40 7.96
N THR A 337 -11.74 1.28 8.17
CA THR A 337 -10.75 2.05 7.41
C THR A 337 -10.61 1.55 5.97
N GLY A 338 -11.03 0.32 5.70
CA GLY A 338 -10.77 -0.36 4.43
C GLY A 338 -9.30 -0.74 4.24
N THR A 339 -8.51 -0.77 5.34
CA THR A 339 -7.06 -0.96 5.29
C THR A 339 -6.56 -1.91 6.39
N ASP A 340 -5.30 -2.26 6.36
CA ASP A 340 -4.61 -3.05 7.38
C ASP A 340 -4.61 -2.45 8.80
N ALA A 341 -5.03 -1.20 8.97
CA ALA A 341 -5.21 -0.57 10.29
C ALA A 341 -6.17 -1.34 11.20
N MET A 342 -7.05 -2.15 10.62
CA MET A 342 -7.98 -3.02 11.35
C MET A 342 -7.34 -4.32 11.87
N GLY A 343 -6.07 -4.59 11.55
CA GLY A 343 -5.40 -5.85 11.88
C GLY A 343 -5.48 -6.24 13.35
N ALA A 344 -5.28 -5.29 14.27
CA ALA A 344 -5.37 -5.54 15.70
C ALA A 344 -6.79 -5.95 16.15
N ALA A 345 -7.82 -5.23 15.65
CA ALA A 345 -9.21 -5.55 15.96
C ALA A 345 -9.61 -6.92 15.39
N LEU A 346 -9.14 -7.27 14.19
CA LEU A 346 -9.35 -8.59 13.59
C LEU A 346 -8.62 -9.69 14.38
N ALA A 347 -7.45 -9.39 14.95
CA ALA A 347 -6.71 -10.30 15.84
C ALA A 347 -7.33 -10.40 17.25
N GLY A 348 -8.35 -9.60 17.57
CA GLY A 348 -9.11 -9.70 18.82
C GLY A 348 -8.46 -9.06 20.04
N PHE A 349 -7.63 -8.03 19.88
CA PHE A 349 -7.08 -7.29 21.00
C PHE A 349 -7.23 -5.76 20.84
N ASP A 350 -7.23 -5.07 21.97
CA ASP A 350 -7.31 -3.61 22.03
C ASP A 350 -5.97 -2.98 21.63
N CYS A 351 -6.02 -2.03 20.70
CA CYS A 351 -4.86 -1.35 20.16
C CYS A 351 -5.23 0.06 19.71
N VAL A 352 -4.34 1.00 19.93
CA VAL A 352 -4.45 2.35 19.35
C VAL A 352 -4.24 2.25 17.85
N ALA A 353 -5.18 2.70 17.03
CA ALA A 353 -5.07 2.54 15.59
C ALA A 353 -5.47 3.80 14.81
N THR A 354 -4.85 3.98 13.65
CA THR A 354 -5.24 4.92 12.61
C THR A 354 -4.79 4.42 11.23
N SER A 355 -5.22 5.09 10.18
CA SER A 355 -4.76 4.84 8.81
C SER A 355 -4.32 6.15 8.16
N ILE A 356 -3.30 6.06 7.34
CA ILE A 356 -2.86 7.15 6.45
C ILE A 356 -3.02 6.70 5.01
N GLY A 357 -3.41 7.62 4.12
CA GLY A 357 -3.72 7.32 2.74
C GLY A 357 -3.01 8.23 1.75
N PHE A 358 -2.72 7.71 0.57
CA PHE A 358 -2.18 8.46 -0.57
C PHE A 358 -3.29 8.64 -1.59
N PRO A 359 -3.83 9.86 -1.81
CA PRO A 359 -4.88 10.06 -2.80
C PRO A 359 -4.39 9.71 -4.21
N ILE A 360 -5.03 8.72 -4.85
CA ILE A 360 -4.75 8.32 -6.22
C ILE A 360 -6.00 8.39 -7.08
N ARG A 361 -5.81 8.43 -8.39
CA ARG A 361 -6.89 8.32 -9.39
C ARG A 361 -6.97 6.92 -9.93
N ASN A 362 -8.19 6.51 -10.29
CA ASN A 362 -8.46 5.27 -11.02
C ASN A 362 -7.95 4.01 -10.32
N MET A 363 -8.09 3.93 -8.99
CA MET A 363 -7.78 2.73 -8.20
C MET A 363 -8.39 1.47 -8.85
N HIS A 364 -7.69 0.35 -8.79
CA HIS A 364 -8.09 -0.95 -9.36
C HIS A 364 -8.27 -0.94 -10.89
N THR A 365 -7.49 -0.10 -11.57
CA THR A 365 -7.43 -0.10 -13.05
C THR A 365 -5.99 -0.26 -13.54
N ILE A 366 -5.81 -0.34 -14.83
CA ILE A 366 -4.48 -0.44 -15.44
C ILE A 366 -3.65 0.85 -15.33
N SER A 367 -4.26 1.98 -15.04
CA SER A 367 -3.58 3.28 -15.05
C SER A 367 -3.99 4.12 -13.85
N GLU A 368 -3.61 3.65 -12.69
CA GLU A 368 -3.66 4.43 -11.46
C GLU A 368 -2.66 5.58 -11.54
N THR A 369 -3.00 6.74 -11.00
CA THR A 369 -2.13 7.92 -11.01
C THR A 369 -1.96 8.45 -9.60
N GLY A 370 -0.71 8.71 -9.22
CA GLY A 370 -0.34 9.30 -7.93
C GLY A 370 0.53 10.55 -8.10
N HIS A 371 0.78 11.23 -6.98
CA HIS A 371 1.60 12.45 -6.91
C HIS A 371 2.68 12.32 -5.83
N THR A 372 3.90 12.75 -6.15
CA THR A 372 5.06 12.61 -5.23
C THR A 372 4.89 13.38 -3.93
N ALA A 373 4.18 14.53 -3.95
CA ALA A 373 3.91 15.31 -2.74
C ALA A 373 3.13 14.51 -1.67
N ASP A 374 2.25 13.61 -2.07
CA ASP A 374 1.42 12.84 -1.15
C ASP A 374 2.24 11.74 -0.46
N ILE A 375 3.00 10.97 -1.24
CA ILE A 375 3.83 9.90 -0.68
C ILE A 375 5.04 10.43 0.10
N LEU A 376 5.70 11.50 -0.37
CA LEU A 376 6.79 12.13 0.36
C LEU A 376 6.27 12.86 1.61
N GLY A 377 5.09 13.48 1.53
CA GLY A 377 4.41 14.07 2.68
C GLY A 377 4.12 13.04 3.77
N ALA A 378 3.63 11.85 3.39
CA ALA A 378 3.40 10.76 4.33
C ALA A 378 4.70 10.22 4.94
N LEU A 379 5.71 9.97 4.11
CA LEU A 379 7.03 9.48 4.57
C LEU A 379 7.64 10.42 5.62
N HIS A 380 7.75 11.69 5.30
CA HIS A 380 8.33 12.68 6.22
C HIS A 380 7.38 13.04 7.36
N GLY A 381 6.08 12.98 7.15
CA GLY A 381 5.06 13.16 8.19
C GLY A 381 5.16 12.07 9.26
N MET A 382 5.27 10.80 8.85
CA MET A 382 5.43 9.70 9.79
C MET A 382 6.80 9.75 10.49
N PHE A 383 7.87 10.01 9.75
CA PHE A 383 9.19 10.19 10.35
C PHE A 383 9.20 11.27 11.43
N THR A 384 8.64 12.44 11.14
CA THR A 384 8.52 13.56 12.07
C THR A 384 7.62 13.22 13.27
N SER A 385 6.51 12.52 13.02
CA SER A 385 5.57 12.11 14.08
C SER A 385 6.19 11.10 15.05
N LEU A 386 6.96 10.15 14.54
CA LEU A 386 7.68 9.19 15.38
C LEU A 386 8.73 9.89 16.25
N HIS A 387 9.52 10.81 15.67
CA HIS A 387 10.48 11.61 16.45
C HIS A 387 9.81 12.55 17.44
N PHE A 388 8.64 13.11 17.10
CA PHE A 388 7.85 13.93 18.00
C PHE A 388 7.40 13.12 19.22
N MET A 389 6.85 11.93 19.00
CA MET A 389 6.44 11.02 20.09
C MET A 389 7.63 10.50 20.90
N ASP A 390 8.76 10.22 20.25
CA ASP A 390 10.02 9.82 20.92
C ASP A 390 10.59 10.89 21.84
N ALA A 391 10.39 12.16 21.52
CA ALA A 391 10.85 13.32 22.31
C ALA A 391 9.89 13.78 23.42
N MET A 392 8.69 13.22 23.49
CA MET A 392 7.69 13.59 24.51
C MET A 392 8.20 13.36 25.94
N ASN A 393 7.46 13.84 26.94
CA ASN A 393 7.74 13.63 28.36
C ASN A 393 9.18 14.01 28.75
N LYS A 394 9.66 15.17 28.27
CA LYS A 394 11.01 15.70 28.51
C LYS A 394 12.10 14.76 27.96
N GLY A 395 11.88 14.16 26.80
CA GLY A 395 12.82 13.28 26.11
C GLY A 395 12.78 11.82 26.58
N LYS A 396 11.78 11.42 27.34
CA LYS A 396 11.56 10.03 27.78
C LYS A 396 10.67 9.23 26.85
N GLY A 397 10.09 9.87 25.82
CA GLY A 397 9.15 9.30 24.88
C GLY A 397 7.71 9.25 25.40
N ILE A 398 6.78 9.04 24.47
CA ILE A 398 5.39 8.74 24.80
C ILE A 398 5.31 7.40 25.55
N THR A 399 4.34 7.25 26.43
CA THR A 399 4.17 6.04 27.24
C THR A 399 2.85 5.33 26.89
N ARG A 400 2.75 4.04 27.24
CA ARG A 400 1.48 3.29 27.16
C ARG A 400 0.37 3.93 27.97
N GLU A 401 0.73 4.55 29.09
CA GLU A 401 -0.23 5.25 29.95
C GLU A 401 -0.76 6.52 29.28
N ASP A 402 0.05 7.24 28.49
CA ASP A 402 -0.43 8.40 27.73
C ASP A 402 -1.53 7.99 26.74
N PHE A 403 -1.35 6.86 26.05
CA PHE A 403 -2.38 6.32 25.16
C PHE A 403 -3.65 5.91 25.92
N LYS A 404 -3.54 5.19 27.05
CA LYS A 404 -4.68 4.76 27.85
C LYS A 404 -5.45 5.95 28.41
N LYS A 405 -4.73 6.94 28.95
CA LYS A 405 -5.33 8.13 29.55
C LYS A 405 -6.12 8.97 28.55
N ASN A 406 -5.67 9.03 27.31
CA ASN A 406 -6.28 9.85 26.28
C ASN A 406 -7.12 9.04 25.27
N HIS A 407 -7.26 7.73 25.48
CA HIS A 407 -8.13 6.90 24.67
C HIS A 407 -9.61 7.28 24.89
N PRO A 408 -10.46 7.25 23.85
CA PRO A 408 -11.88 7.50 24.02
C PRO A 408 -12.49 6.55 25.07
N ARG A 409 -13.10 7.10 26.09
CA ARG A 409 -13.74 6.30 27.14
C ARG A 409 -15.15 5.93 26.71
N LEU A 410 -15.54 4.69 26.99
CA LEU A 410 -16.92 4.21 26.81
C LEU A 410 -17.82 4.53 28.03
N ASP A 411 -17.31 5.29 29.00
CA ASP A 411 -18.12 5.74 30.14
C ASP A 411 -19.13 6.80 29.69
N LEU A 412 -20.31 6.32 29.34
CA LEU A 412 -21.42 7.14 28.86
C LEU A 412 -22.02 8.02 29.95
N THR A 413 -21.85 7.65 31.24
CA THR A 413 -22.46 8.37 32.36
C THR A 413 -22.00 9.82 32.41
N LYS A 414 -20.71 10.06 32.34
CA LYS A 414 -20.15 11.42 32.29
C LYS A 414 -20.48 12.20 31.03
N ARG A 415 -20.70 11.52 29.91
CA ARG A 415 -21.11 12.17 28.66
C ARG A 415 -22.55 12.62 28.67
N LEU A 416 -23.43 11.86 29.32
CA LEU A 416 -24.84 12.22 29.49
C LEU A 416 -25.02 13.35 30.53
N GLU A 417 -24.22 13.38 31.58
CA GLU A 417 -24.23 14.43 32.59
C GLU A 417 -23.71 15.78 32.10
N SER A 418 -22.82 15.79 31.10
CA SER A 418 -22.25 17.04 30.53
C SER A 418 -23.18 17.77 29.59
N GLY A 419 -24.39 17.24 29.34
CA GLY A 419 -25.41 17.87 28.47
C GLY A 419 -24.93 17.94 27.01
N TRP A 420 -25.39 17.08 26.26
CA TRP A 420 -25.18 17.10 24.82
C TRP A 420 -25.91 18.29 24.22
#